data_3c686022ba23a50b7bae83192daaa99a
#
_entry.id   3c686022ba23a50b7bae83192daaa99a
#
_cell.length_a   1.000
_cell.length_b   1.000
_cell.length_c   1.000
_cell.angle_alpha   90.00
_cell.angle_beta   90.00
_cell.angle_gamma   90.00
#
_symmetry.space_group_name_H-M   'P 1'
#
loop_
_entity.id
_entity.type
_entity.pdbx_description
1 polymer ?
#
loop_
_entity_poly.entity_id
_entity_poly.type
_entity_poly.pdbx_seq_one_letter_code
_entity_poly.pdbx_strand_id
1 'polypeptide(L)'
;MRPLKLTLSAFGPYAAETVLELAKLGRGGLYLVTGDTGAGKTTLFDAITYALYDHSSGGVREGTMLRCKYAGPKTPTFVELEFEVNGQRYTVRRNPEYQRPKNRGEGMTTEKADATLTYSDGRPPVTKAKDVTAAVQEIIGLDYSQFCQIAMIAQGQFTKLLNASTEERSRIFRKLFRTQRYARLQERLQAESAALSQQRTTQNAKLDSLLSGIRFSPDDPDADALAALNAQTEPETALALLEGLLARQQTAQETVAAALKDTEAKLD
;
A
#
# COMPACT_ATOMS: atom_id res chain seq x y z
N MET A 1 17.03 -1.39 -9.04
CA MET A 1 17.32 -2.57 -9.89
C MET A 1 18.34 -2.17 -10.96
N ARG A 2 19.36 -3.00 -11.18
CA ARG A 2 20.37 -2.81 -12.23
C ARG A 2 20.36 -4.05 -13.14
N PRO A 3 20.02 -3.95 -14.45
CA PRO A 3 20.13 -5.07 -15.37
C PRO A 3 21.60 -5.37 -15.65
N LEU A 4 21.96 -6.63 -15.67
CA LEU A 4 23.35 -7.09 -15.89
C LEU A 4 23.54 -7.74 -17.24
N LYS A 5 22.62 -8.64 -17.61
CA LYS A 5 22.66 -9.38 -18.88
C LYS A 5 21.23 -9.65 -19.35
N LEU A 6 21.00 -9.49 -20.64
CA LEU A 6 19.73 -9.80 -21.28
C LEU A 6 20.00 -10.77 -22.43
N THR A 7 19.36 -11.94 -22.39
CA THR A 7 19.39 -12.93 -23.47
C THR A 7 18.01 -13.04 -24.09
N LEU A 8 17.95 -12.92 -25.40
CA LEU A 8 16.75 -13.01 -26.21
C LEU A 8 16.90 -14.18 -27.18
N SER A 9 15.89 -15.00 -27.35
CA SER A 9 15.85 -16.05 -28.37
C SER A 9 14.51 -16.07 -29.06
N ALA A 10 14.51 -15.99 -30.38
CA ALA A 10 13.33 -15.95 -31.24
C ALA A 10 12.26 -14.95 -30.71
N PHE A 11 12.67 -13.75 -30.29
CA PHE A 11 11.80 -12.75 -29.62
C PHE A 11 11.76 -11.45 -30.42
N GLY A 12 10.56 -10.99 -30.81
CA GLY A 12 10.36 -9.79 -31.61
C GLY A 12 11.09 -9.85 -32.96
N PRO A 13 11.99 -8.91 -33.29
CA PRO A 13 12.82 -8.97 -34.52
C PRO A 13 14.05 -9.88 -34.41
N TYR A 14 14.38 -10.37 -33.22
CA TYR A 14 15.55 -11.21 -32.96
C TYR A 14 15.25 -12.67 -33.26
N ALA A 15 15.66 -13.14 -34.46
CA ALA A 15 15.35 -14.49 -34.93
C ALA A 15 16.21 -15.58 -34.26
N ALA A 16 17.44 -15.25 -33.89
CA ALA A 16 18.39 -16.13 -33.21
C ALA A 16 18.59 -15.69 -31.74
N GLU A 17 19.39 -16.47 -31.02
CA GLU A 17 19.80 -16.09 -29.68
C GLU A 17 20.72 -14.89 -29.73
N THR A 18 20.38 -13.86 -28.98
CA THR A 18 21.10 -12.60 -28.88
C THR A 18 21.37 -12.29 -27.42
N VAL A 19 22.63 -12.08 -27.08
CA VAL A 19 23.10 -11.80 -25.73
C VAL A 19 23.60 -10.37 -25.62
N LEU A 20 23.07 -9.62 -24.67
CA LEU A 20 23.46 -8.25 -24.35
C LEU A 20 24.07 -8.21 -22.96
N GLU A 21 25.39 -8.00 -22.91
CA GLU A 21 26.15 -7.86 -21.66
C GLU A 21 26.04 -6.43 -21.12
N LEU A 22 24.90 -6.09 -20.52
CA LEU A 22 24.62 -4.73 -20.05
C LEU A 22 25.60 -4.24 -18.98
N ALA A 23 26.14 -5.15 -18.19
CA ALA A 23 27.16 -4.84 -17.19
C ALA A 23 28.47 -4.27 -17.80
N LYS A 24 28.78 -4.60 -19.09
CA LYS A 24 29.95 -4.13 -19.81
C LYS A 24 29.78 -2.73 -20.41
N LEU A 25 28.56 -2.20 -20.48
CA LEU A 25 28.26 -0.88 -21.08
C LEU A 25 28.75 0.30 -20.23
N GLY A 26 29.32 0.04 -19.07
CA GLY A 26 29.97 1.04 -18.22
C GLY A 26 29.40 1.13 -16.80
N ARG A 27 30.20 1.73 -15.91
CA ARG A 27 29.81 1.96 -14.52
C ARG A 27 29.01 3.25 -14.31
N GLY A 28 28.99 4.15 -15.30
CA GLY A 28 28.34 5.45 -15.23
C GLY A 28 26.81 5.39 -15.23
N GLY A 29 26.22 4.22 -15.50
CA GLY A 29 24.77 4.01 -15.45
C GLY A 29 23.98 4.66 -16.59
N LEU A 30 24.63 5.40 -17.48
CA LEU A 30 24.03 6.03 -18.65
C LEU A 30 24.61 5.45 -19.93
N TYR A 31 23.76 4.93 -20.82
CA TYR A 31 24.14 4.43 -22.14
C TYR A 31 23.04 4.69 -23.16
N LEU A 32 23.43 4.83 -24.41
CA LEU A 32 22.54 5.14 -25.53
C LEU A 32 22.37 3.92 -26.41
N VAL A 33 21.14 3.55 -26.72
CA VAL A 33 20.77 2.52 -27.70
C VAL A 33 20.34 3.21 -28.99
N THR A 34 21.18 3.12 -30.03
CA THR A 34 20.91 3.73 -31.35
C THR A 34 20.66 2.66 -32.42
N GLY A 35 20.05 3.05 -33.50
CA GLY A 35 19.77 2.18 -34.65
C GLY A 35 18.55 2.69 -35.44
N ASP A 36 18.33 2.13 -36.63
CA ASP A 36 17.24 2.50 -37.50
C ASP A 36 15.84 2.20 -36.93
N THR A 37 14.81 2.81 -37.48
CA THR A 37 13.43 2.50 -37.14
C THR A 37 13.13 1.04 -37.49
N GLY A 38 12.60 0.29 -36.54
CA GLY A 38 12.36 -1.15 -36.72
C GLY A 38 13.52 -2.07 -36.31
N ALA A 39 14.72 -1.55 -35.98
CA ALA A 39 15.88 -2.34 -35.56
C ALA A 39 15.70 -3.10 -34.22
N GLY A 40 14.56 -2.96 -33.55
CA GLY A 40 14.27 -3.69 -32.32
C GLY A 40 14.65 -2.99 -31.01
N LYS A 41 14.99 -1.70 -31.05
CA LYS A 41 15.35 -0.92 -29.83
C LYS A 41 14.27 -1.02 -28.73
N THR A 42 13.01 -0.78 -29.09
CA THR A 42 11.88 -0.88 -28.15
C THR A 42 11.67 -2.32 -27.67
N THR A 43 11.99 -3.31 -28.49
CA THR A 43 11.85 -4.73 -28.14
C THR A 43 12.80 -5.14 -27.01
N LEU A 44 13.95 -4.48 -26.84
CA LEU A 44 14.83 -4.70 -25.68
C LEU A 44 14.12 -4.32 -24.38
N PHE A 45 13.40 -3.22 -24.38
CA PHE A 45 12.60 -2.80 -23.23
C PHE A 45 11.38 -3.70 -23.02
N ASP A 46 10.70 -4.12 -24.11
CA ASP A 46 9.64 -5.13 -24.04
C ASP A 46 10.13 -6.44 -23.43
N ALA A 47 11.34 -6.87 -23.78
CA ALA A 47 11.94 -8.08 -23.25
C ALA A 47 12.23 -7.97 -21.76
N ILE A 48 12.75 -6.84 -21.27
CA ILE A 48 12.99 -6.62 -19.84
C ILE A 48 11.66 -6.67 -19.07
N THR A 49 10.63 -5.94 -19.53
CA THR A 49 9.32 -5.95 -18.88
C THR A 49 8.64 -7.29 -18.95
N TYR A 50 8.75 -7.99 -20.08
CA TYR A 50 8.22 -9.32 -20.25
C TYR A 50 8.87 -10.31 -19.29
N ALA A 51 10.20 -10.32 -19.20
CA ALA A 51 10.91 -11.18 -18.25
C ALA A 51 10.44 -10.95 -16.81
N LEU A 52 10.29 -9.70 -16.39
CA LEU A 52 9.91 -9.34 -15.02
C LEU A 52 8.42 -9.57 -14.72
N TYR A 53 7.52 -9.15 -15.65
CA TYR A 53 6.09 -9.00 -15.35
C TYR A 53 5.13 -9.75 -16.29
N ASP A 54 5.65 -10.49 -17.30
CA ASP A 54 4.81 -11.18 -18.30
C ASP A 54 4.04 -10.27 -19.26
N HIS A 55 4.44 -9.01 -19.36
CA HIS A 55 3.81 -8.01 -20.22
C HIS A 55 4.85 -7.20 -20.99
N SER A 56 4.52 -6.77 -22.22
CA SER A 56 5.35 -5.85 -22.98
C SER A 56 5.30 -4.42 -22.41
N SER A 57 6.33 -3.62 -22.64
CA SER A 57 6.44 -2.25 -22.10
C SER A 57 5.31 -1.30 -22.50
N GLY A 58 4.72 -1.50 -23.69
CA GLY A 58 3.60 -0.71 -24.20
C GLY A 58 2.21 -1.29 -23.91
N GLY A 59 2.11 -2.50 -23.37
CA GLY A 59 0.83 -3.18 -23.10
C GLY A 59 0.04 -3.60 -24.35
N VAL A 60 0.61 -3.44 -25.56
CA VAL A 60 -0.09 -3.65 -26.84
C VAL A 60 0.17 -5.06 -27.41
N ARG A 61 1.30 -5.68 -27.04
CA ARG A 61 1.69 -6.98 -27.55
C ARG A 61 1.35 -8.07 -26.54
N GLU A 62 0.50 -9.01 -26.94
CA GLU A 62 0.21 -10.21 -26.16
C GLU A 62 1.32 -11.26 -26.31
N GLY A 63 1.43 -12.18 -25.36
CA GLY A 63 2.50 -13.17 -25.28
C GLY A 63 2.71 -13.97 -26.58
N THR A 64 1.62 -14.34 -27.28
CA THR A 64 1.66 -15.04 -28.57
C THR A 64 2.29 -14.24 -29.72
N MET A 65 2.26 -12.88 -29.64
CA MET A 65 2.85 -11.99 -30.63
C MET A 65 4.35 -11.72 -30.42
N LEU A 66 4.91 -12.24 -29.33
CA LEU A 66 6.31 -11.98 -28.96
C LEU A 66 7.30 -12.87 -29.71
N ARG A 67 6.85 -14.01 -30.25
CA ARG A 67 7.72 -14.90 -31.05
C ARG A 67 8.08 -14.25 -32.39
N CYS A 68 9.36 -14.30 -32.71
CA CYS A 68 9.86 -13.85 -34.01
C CYS A 68 9.29 -14.68 -35.16
N LYS A 69 8.64 -14.05 -36.13
CA LYS A 69 8.09 -14.72 -37.31
C LYS A 69 9.16 -15.31 -38.25
N TYR A 70 10.38 -14.81 -38.19
CA TYR A 70 11.52 -15.22 -38.99
C TYR A 70 12.42 -16.24 -38.27
N ALA A 71 12.08 -16.62 -37.05
CA ALA A 71 12.84 -17.61 -36.31
C ALA A 71 12.64 -19.02 -36.87
N GLY A 72 13.70 -19.80 -36.87
CA GLY A 72 13.62 -21.21 -37.25
C GLY A 72 12.56 -21.97 -36.44
N PRO A 73 11.88 -22.96 -37.04
CA PRO A 73 10.79 -23.68 -36.34
C PRO A 73 11.24 -24.34 -35.04
N LYS A 74 12.48 -24.76 -34.96
CA LYS A 74 13.08 -25.43 -33.77
C LYS A 74 13.72 -24.45 -32.77
N THR A 75 13.89 -23.18 -33.11
CA THR A 75 14.50 -22.20 -32.23
C THR A 75 13.58 -21.93 -31.05
N PRO A 76 14.02 -22.14 -29.80
CA PRO A 76 13.19 -21.85 -28.64
C PRO A 76 12.95 -20.36 -28.48
N THR A 77 11.76 -19.98 -28.00
CA THR A 77 11.43 -18.59 -27.71
C THR A 77 11.50 -18.37 -26.22
N PHE A 78 12.42 -17.52 -25.79
CA PHE A 78 12.53 -17.11 -24.39
C PHE A 78 13.23 -15.77 -24.23
N VAL A 79 13.04 -15.18 -23.06
CA VAL A 79 13.81 -14.06 -22.55
C VAL A 79 14.41 -14.48 -21.22
N GLU A 80 15.70 -14.16 -21.02
CA GLU A 80 16.38 -14.33 -19.75
C GLU A 80 17.05 -13.02 -19.36
N LEU A 81 16.76 -12.57 -18.15
CA LEU A 81 17.29 -11.32 -17.59
C LEU A 81 18.04 -11.62 -16.29
N GLU A 82 19.32 -11.30 -16.26
CA GLU A 82 20.10 -11.22 -15.03
C GLU A 82 20.08 -9.78 -14.53
N PHE A 83 19.74 -9.59 -13.27
CA PHE A 83 19.66 -8.26 -12.65
C PHE A 83 20.09 -8.28 -11.18
N GLU A 84 20.40 -7.11 -10.66
CA GLU A 84 20.83 -6.91 -9.28
C GLU A 84 19.89 -5.94 -8.55
N VAL A 85 19.49 -6.30 -7.33
CA VAL A 85 18.74 -5.45 -6.41
C VAL A 85 19.36 -5.54 -5.03
N ASN A 86 19.72 -4.40 -4.44
CA ASN A 86 20.34 -4.32 -3.10
C ASN A 86 21.59 -5.21 -2.93
N GLY A 87 22.42 -5.32 -3.97
CA GLY A 87 23.62 -6.14 -3.95
C GLY A 87 23.41 -7.64 -4.16
N GLN A 88 22.17 -8.10 -4.29
CA GLN A 88 21.85 -9.50 -4.61
C GLN A 88 21.50 -9.67 -6.08
N ARG A 89 21.96 -10.78 -6.67
CA ARG A 89 21.71 -11.11 -8.08
C ARG A 89 20.60 -12.11 -8.23
N TYR A 90 19.83 -11.92 -9.29
CA TYR A 90 18.68 -12.71 -9.66
C TYR A 90 18.72 -12.99 -11.15
N THR A 91 18.25 -14.17 -11.55
CA THR A 91 18.06 -14.52 -12.96
C THR A 91 16.62 -14.93 -13.15
N VAL A 92 15.91 -14.24 -14.01
CA VAL A 92 14.57 -14.60 -14.44
C VAL A 92 14.58 -15.04 -15.88
N ARG A 93 14.04 -16.23 -16.16
CA ARG A 93 13.84 -16.75 -17.52
C ARG A 93 12.35 -16.96 -17.73
N ARG A 94 11.85 -16.52 -18.88
CA ARG A 94 10.44 -16.63 -19.22
C ARG A 94 10.27 -16.93 -20.70
N ASN A 95 9.35 -17.82 -21.05
CA ASN A 95 8.91 -18.08 -22.42
C ASN A 95 7.41 -17.78 -22.59
N PRO A 96 6.99 -17.20 -23.71
CA PRO A 96 5.57 -17.14 -24.08
C PRO A 96 5.06 -18.51 -24.53
N GLU A 97 3.75 -18.63 -24.65
CA GLU A 97 3.16 -19.75 -25.37
C GLU A 97 3.44 -19.63 -26.88
N TYR A 98 3.93 -20.69 -27.50
CA TYR A 98 4.20 -20.71 -28.93
C TYR A 98 4.12 -22.11 -29.54
N GLN A 99 3.93 -22.18 -30.87
CA GLN A 99 3.93 -23.43 -31.62
C GLN A 99 5.37 -23.84 -31.99
N ARG A 100 5.69 -25.12 -31.79
CA ARG A 100 6.95 -25.73 -32.26
C ARG A 100 6.73 -27.12 -32.87
N PRO A 101 7.64 -27.59 -33.69
CA PRO A 101 7.60 -28.99 -34.14
C PRO A 101 7.68 -29.98 -32.98
N LYS A 102 7.02 -31.12 -33.09
CA LYS A 102 7.16 -32.20 -32.14
C LYS A 102 8.60 -32.72 -32.14
N ASN A 103 9.11 -33.13 -30.99
CA ASN A 103 10.43 -33.75 -30.87
C ASN A 103 10.46 -35.17 -31.46
N ARG A 104 9.31 -35.85 -31.49
CA ARG A 104 9.12 -37.16 -32.09
C ARG A 104 7.84 -37.18 -32.93
N GLY A 105 7.92 -37.74 -34.15
CA GLY A 105 6.80 -37.76 -35.10
C GLY A 105 6.65 -36.44 -35.86
N GLU A 106 5.67 -36.40 -36.76
CA GLU A 106 5.33 -35.22 -37.58
C GLU A 106 4.30 -34.35 -36.89
N GLY A 107 4.25 -33.06 -37.27
CA GLY A 107 3.29 -32.06 -36.81
C GLY A 107 3.82 -31.10 -35.75
N MET A 108 2.92 -30.19 -35.30
CA MET A 108 3.22 -29.12 -34.36
C MET A 108 2.70 -29.47 -32.95
N THR A 109 3.31 -28.87 -31.97
CA THR A 109 2.85 -28.92 -30.57
C THR A 109 2.98 -27.53 -29.96
N THR A 110 2.16 -27.27 -28.96
CA THR A 110 2.22 -26.01 -28.22
C THR A 110 3.19 -26.12 -27.05
N GLU A 111 4.21 -25.28 -27.05
CA GLU A 111 5.01 -25.01 -25.84
C GLU A 111 4.24 -24.05 -24.96
N LYS A 112 3.95 -24.45 -23.72
CA LYS A 112 3.21 -23.62 -22.78
C LYS A 112 4.08 -22.49 -22.24
N ALA A 113 3.44 -21.36 -21.91
CA ALA A 113 4.11 -20.29 -21.20
C ALA A 113 4.62 -20.79 -19.83
N ASP A 114 5.87 -20.47 -19.53
CA ASP A 114 6.52 -20.84 -18.27
C ASP A 114 7.49 -19.75 -17.82
N ALA A 115 7.82 -19.75 -16.53
CA ALA A 115 8.80 -18.85 -15.95
C ALA A 115 9.55 -19.50 -14.81
N THR A 116 10.81 -19.09 -14.65
CA THR A 116 11.68 -19.50 -13.55
C THR A 116 12.47 -18.30 -13.03
N LEU A 117 12.49 -18.13 -11.73
CA LEU A 117 13.34 -17.15 -11.04
C LEU A 117 14.36 -17.91 -10.19
N THR A 118 15.64 -17.65 -10.44
CA THR A 118 16.77 -18.23 -9.71
C THR A 118 17.47 -17.18 -8.87
N TYR A 119 17.87 -17.57 -7.69
CA TYR A 119 18.57 -16.75 -6.70
C TYR A 119 20.06 -17.08 -6.68
N SER A 120 20.94 -16.08 -6.54
CA SER A 120 22.39 -16.32 -6.45
C SER A 120 22.86 -16.85 -5.10
N ASP A 121 21.99 -16.84 -4.08
CA ASP A 121 22.30 -17.30 -2.71
C ASP A 121 22.00 -18.77 -2.45
N GLY A 122 21.62 -19.53 -3.49
CA GLY A 122 21.36 -20.98 -3.41
C GLY A 122 19.97 -21.35 -2.91
N ARG A 123 19.06 -20.39 -2.70
CA ARG A 123 17.65 -20.70 -2.42
C ARG A 123 17.02 -21.47 -3.58
N PRO A 124 16.01 -22.31 -3.32
CA PRO A 124 15.27 -23.00 -4.36
C PRO A 124 14.68 -22.00 -5.39
N PRO A 125 14.71 -22.32 -6.67
CA PRO A 125 14.10 -21.49 -7.69
C PRO A 125 12.57 -21.43 -7.55
N VAL A 126 12.00 -20.27 -7.84
CA VAL A 126 10.54 -20.12 -7.97
C VAL A 126 10.17 -20.43 -9.41
N THR A 127 9.17 -21.27 -9.60
CA THR A 127 8.65 -21.66 -10.91
C THR A 127 7.19 -21.26 -11.04
N LYS A 128 6.63 -21.33 -12.25
CA LYS A 128 5.31 -20.87 -12.69
C LYS A 128 5.21 -19.33 -12.83
N ALA A 129 4.65 -18.93 -13.96
CA ALA A 129 4.59 -17.51 -14.37
C ALA A 129 4.00 -16.56 -13.30
N LYS A 130 2.92 -16.98 -12.61
CA LYS A 130 2.25 -16.18 -11.58
C LYS A 130 3.13 -16.00 -10.33
N ASP A 131 3.74 -17.08 -9.86
CA ASP A 131 4.55 -17.08 -8.63
C ASP A 131 5.85 -16.30 -8.85
N VAL A 132 6.47 -16.46 -10.03
CA VAL A 132 7.64 -15.67 -10.45
C VAL A 132 7.32 -14.20 -10.51
N THR A 133 6.18 -13.80 -11.09
CA THR A 133 5.76 -12.40 -11.14
C THR A 133 5.56 -11.81 -9.74
N ALA A 134 4.93 -12.55 -8.83
CA ALA A 134 4.75 -12.12 -7.44
C ALA A 134 6.10 -11.94 -6.71
N ALA A 135 7.03 -12.90 -6.86
CA ALA A 135 8.36 -12.82 -6.28
C ALA A 135 9.17 -11.63 -6.85
N VAL A 136 9.09 -11.37 -8.16
CA VAL A 136 9.74 -10.21 -8.79
C VAL A 136 9.15 -8.91 -8.26
N GLN A 137 7.84 -8.81 -8.09
CA GLN A 137 7.20 -7.63 -7.49
C GLN A 137 7.67 -7.39 -6.05
N GLU A 138 7.85 -8.44 -5.28
CA GLU A 138 8.38 -8.33 -3.91
C GLU A 138 9.83 -7.86 -3.89
N ILE A 139 10.69 -8.42 -4.75
CA ILE A 139 12.12 -8.08 -4.87
C ILE A 139 12.30 -6.63 -5.32
N ILE A 140 11.58 -6.20 -6.36
CA ILE A 140 11.71 -4.85 -6.95
C ILE A 140 10.92 -3.82 -6.12
N GLY A 141 9.80 -4.24 -5.51
CA GLY A 141 8.90 -3.37 -4.76
C GLY A 141 7.96 -2.53 -5.64
N LEU A 142 7.84 -2.86 -6.93
CA LEU A 142 6.99 -2.18 -7.91
C LEU A 142 6.14 -3.21 -8.66
N ASP A 143 4.87 -2.92 -8.88
CA ASP A 143 4.06 -3.66 -9.84
C ASP A 143 4.38 -3.23 -11.29
N TYR A 144 3.86 -3.98 -12.27
CA TYR A 144 4.07 -3.71 -13.71
C TYR A 144 3.75 -2.26 -14.10
N SER A 145 2.58 -1.75 -13.68
CA SER A 145 2.15 -0.40 -14.03
C SER A 145 3.10 0.67 -13.48
N GLN A 146 3.55 0.50 -12.24
CA GLN A 146 4.49 1.39 -11.57
C GLN A 146 5.88 1.31 -12.19
N PHE A 147 6.35 0.10 -12.52
CA PHE A 147 7.62 -0.09 -13.19
C PHE A 147 7.65 0.62 -14.55
N CYS A 148 6.59 0.48 -15.34
CA CYS A 148 6.45 1.18 -16.63
C CYS A 148 6.37 2.71 -16.50
N GLN A 149 5.80 3.22 -15.39
CA GLN A 149 5.69 4.66 -15.15
C GLN A 149 6.98 5.30 -14.61
N ILE A 150 7.79 4.54 -13.88
CA ILE A 150 8.93 5.06 -13.12
C ILE A 150 10.27 4.66 -13.76
N ALA A 151 10.44 3.36 -14.04
CA ALA A 151 11.70 2.78 -14.49
C ALA A 151 11.79 2.64 -16.00
N MET A 152 10.65 2.55 -16.69
CA MET A 152 10.59 2.30 -18.12
C MET A 152 9.58 3.22 -18.80
N ILE A 153 9.99 4.44 -19.03
CA ILE A 153 9.14 5.45 -19.68
C ILE A 153 9.10 5.15 -21.18
N ALA A 154 8.09 4.39 -21.61
CA ALA A 154 7.87 4.13 -23.03
C ALA A 154 7.53 5.42 -23.80
N GLN A 155 7.83 5.43 -25.09
CA GLN A 155 7.54 6.56 -25.97
C GLN A 155 6.05 6.95 -25.86
N GLY A 156 5.76 8.21 -25.54
CA GLY A 156 4.41 8.74 -25.35
C GLY A 156 3.83 8.55 -23.94
N GLN A 157 4.48 7.84 -23.03
CA GLN A 157 4.01 7.67 -21.65
C GLN A 157 4.64 8.67 -20.65
N PHE A 158 5.67 9.39 -21.07
CA PHE A 158 6.32 10.41 -20.24
C PHE A 158 5.32 11.46 -19.69
N THR A 159 4.34 11.84 -20.50
CA THR A 159 3.32 12.82 -20.12
C THR A 159 2.33 12.30 -19.06
N LYS A 160 2.16 10.99 -18.91
CA LYS A 160 1.21 10.43 -17.94
C LYS A 160 1.59 10.76 -16.50
N LEU A 161 2.87 10.63 -16.13
CA LEU A 161 3.32 11.00 -14.79
C LEU A 161 3.24 12.52 -14.54
N LEU A 162 3.56 13.31 -15.54
CA LEU A 162 3.47 14.78 -15.44
C LEU A 162 2.02 15.27 -15.33
N ASN A 163 1.10 14.64 -16.07
CA ASN A 163 -0.31 14.99 -16.09
C ASN A 163 -1.13 14.24 -15.01
N ALA A 164 -0.52 13.34 -14.26
CA ALA A 164 -1.17 12.62 -13.17
C ALA A 164 -1.64 13.61 -12.08
N SER A 165 -2.77 13.31 -11.45
CA SER A 165 -3.27 14.09 -10.31
C SER A 165 -2.28 14.04 -9.14
N THR A 166 -2.41 14.98 -8.19
CA THR A 166 -1.55 15.01 -7.00
C THR A 166 -1.71 13.73 -6.17
N GLU A 167 -2.93 13.18 -6.11
CA GLU A 167 -3.24 11.93 -5.43
C GLU A 167 -2.54 10.73 -6.07
N GLU A 168 -2.58 10.64 -7.41
CA GLU A 168 -1.92 9.56 -8.16
C GLU A 168 -0.40 9.64 -8.01
N ARG A 169 0.19 10.83 -8.18
CA ARG A 169 1.63 11.04 -7.95
C ARG A 169 2.04 10.69 -6.52
N SER A 170 1.27 11.13 -5.53
CA SER A 170 1.52 10.79 -4.13
C SER A 170 1.48 9.29 -3.88
N ARG A 171 0.53 8.57 -4.48
CA ARG A 171 0.40 7.11 -4.37
C ARG A 171 1.61 6.39 -4.97
N ILE A 172 2.07 6.83 -6.15
CA ILE A 172 3.26 6.29 -6.81
C ILE A 172 4.51 6.53 -5.95
N PHE A 173 4.71 7.77 -5.48
CA PHE A 173 5.87 8.11 -4.65
C PHE A 173 5.87 7.42 -3.29
N ARG A 174 4.72 7.24 -2.64
CA ARG A 174 4.61 6.49 -1.38
C ARG A 174 5.08 5.05 -1.53
N LYS A 175 4.80 4.39 -2.66
CA LYS A 175 5.29 3.04 -2.95
C LYS A 175 6.78 3.05 -3.27
N LEU A 176 7.23 3.96 -4.13
CA LEU A 176 8.64 4.09 -4.52
C LEU A 176 9.57 4.31 -3.33
N PHE A 177 9.20 5.26 -2.46
CA PHE A 177 9.98 5.59 -1.26
C PHE A 177 9.64 4.73 -0.05
N ARG A 178 8.77 3.71 -0.20
CA ARG A 178 8.34 2.80 0.88
C ARG A 178 7.77 3.53 2.10
N THR A 179 7.13 4.69 1.89
CA THR A 179 6.58 5.53 2.96
C THR A 179 5.15 5.14 3.36
N GLN A 180 4.60 4.05 2.85
CA GLN A 180 3.25 3.57 3.19
C GLN A 180 3.06 3.33 4.69
N ARG A 181 4.11 2.90 5.42
CA ARG A 181 4.06 2.72 6.87
C ARG A 181 3.70 4.00 7.62
N TYR A 182 4.19 5.15 7.15
CA TYR A 182 3.87 6.45 7.75
C TYR A 182 2.43 6.88 7.46
N ALA A 183 1.92 6.60 6.26
CA ALA A 183 0.52 6.84 5.93
C ALA A 183 -0.42 6.01 6.81
N ARG A 184 -0.13 4.71 7.01
CA ARG A 184 -0.90 3.84 7.92
C ARG A 184 -0.86 4.33 9.38
N LEU A 185 0.31 4.80 9.84
CA LEU A 185 0.43 5.38 11.17
C LEU A 185 -0.44 6.64 11.29
N GLN A 186 -0.39 7.53 10.31
CA GLN A 186 -1.23 8.73 10.27
C GLN A 186 -2.72 8.39 10.30
N GLU A 187 -3.17 7.46 9.47
CA GLU A 187 -4.57 6.99 9.43
C GLU A 187 -5.00 6.42 10.78
N ARG A 188 -4.15 5.61 11.41
CA ARG A 188 -4.43 5.04 12.72
C ARG A 188 -4.55 6.12 13.80
N LEU A 189 -3.62 7.07 13.84
CA LEU A 189 -3.67 8.19 14.80
C LEU A 189 -4.91 9.06 14.59
N GLN A 190 -5.29 9.33 13.35
CA GLN A 190 -6.52 10.05 13.04
C GLN A 190 -7.77 9.30 13.52
N ALA A 191 -7.84 7.99 13.29
CA ALA A 191 -8.95 7.16 13.75
C ALA A 191 -9.05 7.11 15.29
N GLU A 192 -7.92 6.93 15.99
CA GLU A 192 -7.87 6.95 17.46
C GLU A 192 -8.25 8.32 18.02
N SER A 193 -7.75 9.41 17.43
CA SER A 193 -8.13 10.79 17.82
C SER A 193 -9.61 11.05 17.64
N ALA A 194 -10.21 10.62 16.52
CA ALA A 194 -11.64 10.76 16.28
C ALA A 194 -12.47 9.94 17.29
N ALA A 195 -12.06 8.70 17.58
CA ALA A 195 -12.74 7.85 18.57
C ALA A 195 -12.70 8.45 19.99
N LEU A 196 -11.53 8.93 20.42
CA LEU A 196 -11.37 9.59 21.72
C LEU A 196 -12.17 10.89 21.79
N SER A 197 -12.19 11.67 20.72
CA SER A 197 -13.01 12.90 20.65
C SER A 197 -14.51 12.58 20.79
N GLN A 198 -14.97 11.55 20.11
CA GLN A 198 -16.37 11.09 20.23
C GLN A 198 -16.70 10.60 21.65
N GLN A 199 -15.80 9.81 22.27
CA GLN A 199 -15.96 9.37 23.65
C GLN A 199 -16.04 10.57 24.61
N ARG A 200 -15.14 11.54 24.47
CA ARG A 200 -15.15 12.78 25.27
C ARG A 200 -16.46 13.51 25.13
N THR A 201 -16.95 13.72 23.91
CA THR A 201 -18.22 14.40 23.66
C THR A 201 -19.40 13.66 24.34
N THR A 202 -19.41 12.33 24.24
CA THR A 202 -20.46 11.49 24.86
C THR A 202 -20.40 11.59 26.39
N GLN A 203 -19.20 11.54 26.99
CA GLN A 203 -19.06 11.67 28.44
C GLN A 203 -19.42 13.06 28.95
N ASN A 204 -19.02 14.10 28.23
CA ASN A 204 -19.39 15.48 28.59
C ASN A 204 -20.92 15.66 28.53
N ALA A 205 -21.60 15.16 27.50
CA ALA A 205 -23.06 15.21 27.41
C ALA A 205 -23.75 14.47 28.58
N LYS A 206 -23.18 13.33 29.03
CA LYS A 206 -23.69 12.64 30.21
C LYS A 206 -23.50 13.44 31.46
N LEU A 207 -22.31 14.06 31.67
CA LEU A 207 -22.04 14.93 32.80
C LEU A 207 -23.00 16.11 32.81
N ASP A 208 -23.17 16.82 31.72
CA ASP A 208 -24.09 17.94 31.61
C ASP A 208 -25.54 17.52 31.94
N SER A 209 -25.97 16.35 31.46
CA SER A 209 -27.27 15.81 31.78
C SER A 209 -27.45 15.49 33.28
N LEU A 210 -26.42 14.95 33.93
CA LEU A 210 -26.44 14.68 35.37
C LEU A 210 -26.44 15.97 36.20
N LEU A 211 -25.57 16.92 35.83
CA LEU A 211 -25.48 18.22 36.52
C LEU A 211 -26.78 19.02 36.38
N SER A 212 -27.41 19.03 35.23
CA SER A 212 -28.70 19.70 35.01
C SER A 212 -29.88 19.07 35.79
N GLY A 213 -29.72 17.82 36.23
CA GLY A 213 -30.69 17.12 37.05
C GLY A 213 -30.59 17.46 38.56
N ILE A 214 -29.53 18.14 39.01
CA ILE A 214 -29.31 18.48 40.41
C ILE A 214 -30.31 19.56 40.81
N ARG A 215 -30.97 19.37 41.96
CA ARG A 215 -31.94 20.31 42.53
C ARG A 215 -31.38 20.92 43.81
N PHE A 216 -31.44 22.22 43.92
CA PHE A 216 -31.02 22.98 45.09
C PHE A 216 -31.97 24.16 45.31
N SER A 217 -31.98 24.71 46.55
CA SER A 217 -32.80 25.89 46.86
C SER A 217 -32.19 27.12 46.19
N PRO A 218 -33.00 28.08 45.68
CA PRO A 218 -32.52 29.38 45.25
C PRO A 218 -31.80 30.17 46.35
N ASP A 219 -32.12 29.88 47.60
CA ASP A 219 -31.50 30.50 48.79
C ASP A 219 -30.24 29.81 49.26
N ASP A 220 -29.74 28.78 48.54
CA ASP A 220 -28.50 28.10 48.88
C ASP A 220 -27.32 29.08 48.66
N PRO A 221 -26.35 29.12 49.64
CA PRO A 221 -25.19 30.04 49.57
C PRO A 221 -24.38 29.88 48.24
N ASP A 222 -24.38 28.68 47.67
CA ASP A 222 -23.64 28.35 46.43
C ASP A 222 -24.55 28.22 45.19
N ALA A 223 -25.80 28.76 45.24
CA ALA A 223 -26.80 28.55 44.18
C ALA A 223 -26.29 28.98 42.79
N ASP A 224 -25.61 30.15 42.67
CA ASP A 224 -25.05 30.62 41.39
C ASP A 224 -23.94 29.73 40.87
N ALA A 225 -23.06 29.25 41.75
CA ALA A 225 -21.96 28.34 41.39
C ALA A 225 -22.49 26.99 41.00
N LEU A 226 -23.51 26.44 41.68
CA LEU A 226 -24.17 25.20 41.36
C LEU A 226 -24.92 25.26 40.01
N ALA A 227 -25.55 26.38 39.72
CA ALA A 227 -26.23 26.63 38.43
C ALA A 227 -25.25 26.74 37.25
N ALA A 228 -24.03 27.16 37.49
CA ALA A 228 -22.98 27.32 36.47
C ALA A 228 -22.20 26.01 36.18
N LEU A 229 -22.43 24.94 36.95
CA LEU A 229 -21.75 23.66 36.78
C LEU A 229 -22.06 23.04 35.40
N ASN A 230 -21.00 22.62 34.71
CA ASN A 230 -21.07 21.94 33.44
C ASN A 230 -19.90 20.95 33.27
N ALA A 231 -19.88 20.18 32.21
CA ALA A 231 -18.85 19.18 31.93
C ALA A 231 -17.42 19.75 31.71
N GLN A 232 -17.27 21.05 31.63
CA GLN A 232 -15.99 21.74 31.50
C GLN A 232 -15.50 22.33 32.83
N THR A 233 -16.36 22.31 33.87
CA THR A 233 -15.95 22.73 35.22
C THR A 233 -14.85 21.82 35.75
N GLU A 234 -13.87 22.38 36.43
CA GLU A 234 -12.78 21.61 37.02
C GLU A 234 -13.34 20.58 38.03
N PRO A 235 -12.97 19.29 37.91
CA PRO A 235 -13.57 18.22 38.69
C PRO A 235 -13.50 18.42 40.20
N GLU A 236 -12.39 18.94 40.71
CA GLU A 236 -12.21 19.20 42.14
C GLU A 236 -13.18 20.27 42.63
N THR A 237 -13.36 21.33 41.88
CA THR A 237 -14.30 22.42 42.17
C THR A 237 -15.74 21.91 42.14
N ALA A 238 -16.09 21.13 41.12
CA ALA A 238 -17.43 20.56 41.00
C ALA A 238 -17.76 19.61 42.17
N LEU A 239 -16.80 18.73 42.55
CA LEU A 239 -16.96 17.81 43.64
C LEU A 239 -17.14 18.55 45.00
N ALA A 240 -16.33 19.57 45.26
CA ALA A 240 -16.42 20.36 46.51
C ALA A 240 -17.81 21.07 46.66
N LEU A 241 -18.34 21.61 45.57
CA LEU A 241 -19.68 22.26 45.56
C LEU A 241 -20.79 21.21 45.81
N LEU A 242 -20.69 20.03 45.16
CA LEU A 242 -21.68 18.97 45.30
C LEU A 242 -21.67 18.31 46.72
N GLU A 243 -20.48 18.09 47.26
CA GLU A 243 -20.31 17.60 48.64
C GLU A 243 -20.85 18.59 49.68
N GLY A 244 -20.58 19.89 49.47
CA GLY A 244 -21.13 20.96 50.29
C GLY A 244 -22.68 21.00 50.24
N LEU A 245 -23.26 20.90 49.06
CA LEU A 245 -24.71 20.81 48.88
C LEU A 245 -25.30 19.57 49.57
N LEU A 246 -24.69 18.42 49.43
CA LEU A 246 -25.13 17.16 50.04
C LEU A 246 -25.14 17.27 51.55
N ALA A 247 -24.07 17.78 52.15
CA ALA A 247 -23.97 17.96 53.60
C ALA A 247 -25.08 18.87 54.13
N ARG A 248 -25.34 20.01 53.47
CA ARG A 248 -26.44 20.95 53.84
C ARG A 248 -27.81 20.30 53.75
N GLN A 249 -28.06 19.52 52.67
CA GLN A 249 -29.35 18.83 52.50
C GLN A 249 -29.57 17.74 53.59
N GLN A 250 -28.50 17.01 53.93
CA GLN A 250 -28.57 16.00 55.03
C GLN A 250 -28.91 16.66 56.37
N THR A 251 -28.22 17.75 56.70
CA THR A 251 -28.51 18.49 57.96
C THR A 251 -29.97 19.03 58.00
N ALA A 252 -30.43 19.56 56.86
CA ALA A 252 -31.80 20.05 56.74
C ALA A 252 -32.83 18.90 56.90
N GLN A 253 -32.54 17.77 56.31
CA GLN A 253 -33.40 16.56 56.42
C GLN A 253 -33.51 16.07 57.86
N GLU A 254 -32.36 16.00 58.55
CA GLU A 254 -32.29 15.59 59.96
C GLU A 254 -33.10 16.55 60.86
N THR A 255 -32.98 17.86 60.64
CA THR A 255 -33.71 18.91 61.39
C THR A 255 -35.21 18.78 61.17
N VAL A 256 -35.66 18.58 59.92
CA VAL A 256 -37.08 18.42 59.59
C VAL A 256 -37.62 17.10 60.19
N ALA A 257 -36.84 16.01 60.14
CA ALA A 257 -37.21 14.73 60.70
C ALA A 257 -37.39 14.80 62.25
N ALA A 258 -36.48 15.53 62.94
CA ALA A 258 -36.56 15.77 64.36
C ALA A 258 -37.80 16.61 64.75
N ALA A 259 -38.08 17.68 63.98
CA ALA A 259 -39.24 18.53 64.17
C ALA A 259 -40.57 17.75 63.94
N LEU A 260 -40.59 16.91 62.91
CA LEU A 260 -41.73 16.02 62.63
C LEU A 260 -42.04 15.09 63.83
N LYS A 261 -41.02 14.46 64.35
CA LYS A 261 -41.08 13.54 65.51
C LYS A 261 -41.59 14.24 66.78
N ASP A 262 -41.17 15.50 67.02
CA ASP A 262 -41.60 16.32 68.13
C ASP A 262 -43.08 16.75 67.98
N THR A 263 -43.51 17.04 66.73
CA THR A 263 -44.90 17.38 66.47
C THR A 263 -45.82 16.18 66.60
N GLU A 264 -45.40 14.99 66.10
CA GLU A 264 -46.12 13.75 66.29
C GLU A 264 -46.30 13.39 67.78
N ALA A 265 -45.24 13.52 68.58
CA ALA A 265 -45.29 13.27 70.02
C ALA A 265 -46.14 14.28 70.81
N LYS A 266 -46.50 15.42 70.23
CA LYS A 266 -47.41 16.43 70.82
C LYS A 266 -48.87 16.21 70.41
N LEU A 267 -49.13 15.40 69.42
CA LEU A 267 -50.48 15.06 68.90
C LEU A 267 -51.05 13.79 69.58
N ASP A 268 -50.21 12.90 70.08
CA ASP A 268 -50.55 11.78 70.94
C ASP A 268 -50.72 12.26 72.40
#